data_2aa74491ec7731badc07089e8d7abcf5
#
_entry.id   2aa74491ec7731badc07089e8d7abcf5
#
_cell.length_a   1.000
_cell.length_b   1.000
_cell.length_c   1.000
_cell.angle_alpha   90.00
_cell.angle_beta   90.00
_cell.angle_gamma   90.00
#
_symmetry.space_group_name_H-M   'P 1'
#
loop_
_entity.id
_entity.type
_entity.pdbx_description
1 polymer ?
#
loop_
_entity_poly.entity_id
_entity_poly.type
_entity_poly.pdbx_seq_one_letter_code
_entity_poly.pdbx_strand_id
1 'polypeptide(L)'
;MGRNKFSQHEIDIISMLLRRKNAGTRFQQKQIRHQLRVNFEFNISDFNVQGKAFGEEELHEAIKRGAIQILDDATIAAMKEKRARDKARDEAMKEQEAIDNGATDWKQALKEWEEYERSEE
;
A
#
# COMPACT_ATOMS: atom_id res chain seq x y z
N MET A 1 4.29 4.23 -7.81
CA MET A 1 2.92 4.03 -8.31
C MET A 1 2.12 3.18 -7.35
N GLY A 2 0.86 3.52 -7.11
CA GLY A 2 -0.04 2.74 -6.27
C GLY A 2 -0.56 1.49 -6.97
N ARG A 3 -1.31 0.68 -6.22
CA ARG A 3 -1.99 -0.49 -6.77
C ARG A 3 -3.09 -0.07 -7.74
N ASN A 4 -3.34 -0.88 -8.74
CA ASN A 4 -4.49 -0.74 -9.65
C ASN A 4 -5.33 -2.02 -9.73
N LYS A 5 -5.03 -3.02 -8.91
CA LYS A 5 -5.75 -4.30 -8.85
C LYS A 5 -6.26 -4.52 -7.44
N PHE A 6 -7.56 -4.71 -7.31
CA PHE A 6 -8.26 -4.82 -6.02
C PHE A 6 -9.31 -5.91 -6.09
N SER A 7 -9.66 -6.48 -4.94
CA SER A 7 -10.82 -7.37 -4.84
C SER A 7 -12.11 -6.54 -4.86
N GLN A 8 -13.25 -7.18 -5.11
CA GLN A 8 -14.55 -6.52 -5.06
C GLN A 8 -14.82 -5.95 -3.66
N HIS A 9 -14.44 -6.68 -2.62
CA HIS A 9 -14.58 -6.22 -1.23
C HIS A 9 -13.75 -4.94 -0.97
N GLU A 10 -12.52 -4.90 -1.45
CA GLU A 10 -11.66 -3.72 -1.35
C GLU A 10 -12.26 -2.52 -2.11
N ILE A 11 -12.80 -2.76 -3.29
CA ILE A 11 -13.46 -1.72 -4.10
C ILE A 11 -14.67 -1.16 -3.35
N ASP A 12 -15.48 -2.00 -2.70
CA ASP A 12 -16.63 -1.57 -1.92
C ASP A 12 -16.21 -0.66 -0.75
N ILE A 13 -15.13 -1.00 -0.07
CA ILE A 13 -14.57 -0.19 1.03
C ILE A 13 -14.03 1.14 0.49
N ILE A 14 -13.28 1.11 -0.60
CA ILE A 14 -12.74 2.32 -1.25
C ILE A 14 -13.87 3.24 -1.66
N SER A 15 -14.93 2.71 -2.26
CA SER A 15 -16.12 3.46 -2.67
C SER A 15 -16.77 4.17 -1.47
N MET A 16 -16.94 3.45 -0.37
CA MET A 16 -17.48 4.01 0.87
C MET A 16 -16.60 5.13 1.43
N LEU A 17 -15.29 4.94 1.42
CA LEU A 17 -14.33 5.95 1.90
C LEU A 17 -14.35 7.20 1.02
N LEU A 18 -14.44 7.04 -0.30
CA LEU A 18 -14.55 8.17 -1.23
C LEU A 18 -15.82 8.97 -1.01
N ARG A 19 -16.93 8.29 -0.73
CA ARG A 19 -18.20 8.93 -0.40
C ARG A 19 -18.06 9.78 0.86
N ARG A 20 -17.46 9.24 1.91
CA ARG A 20 -17.19 9.96 3.16
C ARG A 20 -16.24 11.14 2.95
N LYS A 21 -15.22 10.96 2.12
CA LYS A 21 -14.27 12.02 1.79
C LYS A 21 -14.97 13.22 1.18
N ASN A 22 -15.83 13.00 0.19
CA ASN A 22 -16.51 14.08 -0.53
C ASN A 22 -17.59 14.75 0.32
N ALA A 23 -18.11 14.09 1.33
CA ALA A 23 -19.09 14.63 2.26
C ALA A 23 -18.45 15.29 3.50
N GLY A 24 -17.13 15.16 3.68
CA GLY A 24 -16.42 15.59 4.88
C GLY A 24 -15.72 16.94 4.75
N THR A 25 -15.13 17.36 5.86
CA THR A 25 -14.28 18.55 5.94
C THR A 25 -12.94 18.31 5.26
N ARG A 26 -12.15 19.37 5.05
CA ARG A 26 -10.77 19.26 4.52
C ARG A 26 -9.90 18.31 5.34
N PHE A 27 -10.02 18.37 6.65
CA PHE A 27 -9.28 17.49 7.55
C PHE A 27 -9.67 16.02 7.36
N GLN A 28 -10.97 15.74 7.27
CA GLN A 28 -11.48 14.40 7.01
C GLN A 28 -11.05 13.89 5.63
N GLN A 29 -11.08 14.73 4.62
CA GLN A 29 -10.59 14.39 3.28
C GLN A 29 -9.13 13.97 3.30
N LYS A 30 -8.30 14.70 4.02
CA LYS A 30 -6.88 14.40 4.17
C LYS A 30 -6.65 13.08 4.89
N GLN A 31 -7.40 12.81 5.95
CA GLN A 31 -7.35 11.55 6.69
C GLN A 31 -7.73 10.36 5.81
N ILE A 32 -8.81 10.50 5.05
CA ILE A 32 -9.29 9.42 4.18
C ILE A 32 -8.30 9.15 3.05
N ARG A 33 -7.72 10.17 2.44
CA ARG A 33 -6.65 10.00 1.44
C ARG A 33 -5.47 9.23 2.02
N HIS A 34 -5.10 9.54 3.24
CA HIS A 34 -4.02 8.84 3.95
C HIS A 34 -4.39 7.37 4.20
N GLN A 35 -5.60 7.09 4.67
CA GLN A 35 -6.10 5.73 4.85
C GLN A 35 -6.07 4.91 3.56
N LEU A 36 -6.55 5.49 2.45
CA LEU A 36 -6.55 4.84 1.15
C LEU A 36 -5.13 4.47 0.73
N ARG A 37 -4.19 5.38 0.91
CA ARG A 37 -2.80 5.15 0.54
C ARG A 37 -2.13 4.08 1.42
N VAL A 38 -2.34 4.14 2.72
CA VAL A 38 -1.69 3.23 3.66
C VAL A 38 -2.32 1.83 3.65
N ASN A 39 -3.65 1.75 3.65
CA ASN A 39 -4.36 0.47 3.78
C ASN A 39 -4.53 -0.26 2.45
N PHE A 40 -4.66 0.47 1.34
CA PHE A 40 -4.96 -0.09 0.02
C PHE A 40 -3.90 0.22 -1.02
N GLU A 41 -2.89 1.01 -0.69
CA GLU A 41 -1.92 1.54 -1.65
C GLU A 41 -2.62 2.27 -2.82
N PHE A 42 -3.76 2.86 -2.54
CA PHE A 42 -4.59 3.56 -3.52
C PHE A 42 -4.21 5.04 -3.55
N ASN A 43 -3.59 5.47 -4.64
CA ASN A 43 -3.23 6.87 -4.85
C ASN A 43 -4.26 7.53 -5.75
N ILE A 44 -5.03 8.46 -5.20
CA ILE A 44 -6.04 9.21 -5.95
C ILE A 44 -5.41 9.93 -7.14
N SER A 45 -4.20 10.46 -6.96
CA SER A 45 -3.49 11.20 -8.02
C SER A 45 -3.22 10.39 -9.28
N ASP A 46 -3.13 9.04 -9.16
CA ASP A 46 -2.90 8.17 -10.31
C ASP A 46 -4.11 8.10 -11.24
N PHE A 47 -5.30 8.34 -10.71
CA PHE A 47 -6.58 8.19 -11.44
C PHE A 47 -7.35 9.50 -11.56
N ASN A 48 -6.88 10.55 -10.91
CA ASN A 48 -7.59 11.82 -10.83
C ASN A 48 -7.60 12.53 -12.18
N VAL A 49 -8.76 13.09 -12.53
CA VAL A 49 -8.90 13.98 -13.69
C VAL A 49 -8.74 15.41 -13.20
N GLN A 50 -7.90 16.16 -13.88
CA GLN A 50 -7.61 17.54 -13.52
C GLN A 50 -8.89 18.39 -13.42
N GLY A 51 -9.05 19.07 -12.30
CA GLY A 51 -10.20 19.95 -12.06
C GLY A 51 -11.43 19.27 -11.47
N LYS A 52 -11.39 17.95 -11.22
CA LYS A 52 -12.51 17.20 -10.62
C LYS A 52 -12.09 16.54 -9.32
N ALA A 53 -12.96 16.59 -8.32
CA ALA A 53 -12.78 15.80 -7.10
C ALA A 53 -12.97 14.31 -7.43
N PHE A 54 -12.07 13.46 -6.94
CA PHE A 54 -12.20 12.01 -7.14
C PHE A 54 -13.23 11.42 -6.18
N GLY A 55 -14.26 10.80 -6.73
CA GLY A 55 -15.35 10.20 -5.98
C GLY A 55 -15.72 8.83 -6.52
N GLU A 56 -16.90 8.33 -6.12
CA GLU A 56 -17.39 7.02 -6.57
C GLU A 56 -17.56 6.91 -8.08
N GLU A 57 -18.07 7.97 -8.72
CA GLU A 57 -18.28 7.98 -10.17
C GLU A 57 -16.96 7.86 -10.91
N GLU A 58 -15.95 8.58 -10.47
CA GLU A 58 -14.60 8.54 -11.04
C GLU A 58 -13.94 7.18 -10.81
N LEU A 59 -14.21 6.54 -9.68
CA LEU A 59 -13.77 5.18 -9.41
C LEU A 59 -14.40 4.19 -10.39
N HIS A 60 -15.72 4.27 -10.61
CA HIS A 60 -16.42 3.42 -11.56
C HIS A 60 -15.94 3.64 -12.99
N GLU A 61 -15.70 4.88 -13.39
CA GLU A 61 -15.12 5.20 -14.70
C GLU A 61 -13.74 4.60 -14.87
N ALA A 62 -12.88 4.68 -13.85
CA ALA A 62 -11.55 4.09 -13.88
C ALA A 62 -11.60 2.56 -14.04
N ILE A 63 -12.54 1.90 -13.38
CA ILE A 63 -12.78 0.47 -13.53
C ILE A 63 -13.25 0.16 -14.95
N LYS A 64 -14.20 0.93 -15.45
CA LYS A 64 -14.81 0.75 -16.78
C LYS A 64 -13.79 0.89 -17.91
N ARG A 65 -12.86 1.85 -17.80
CA ARG A 65 -11.81 2.06 -18.80
C ARG A 65 -10.58 1.16 -18.63
N GLY A 66 -10.57 0.30 -17.61
CA GLY A 66 -9.49 -0.65 -17.36
C GLY A 66 -8.29 -0.10 -16.58
N ALA A 67 -8.35 1.15 -16.12
CA ALA A 67 -7.28 1.72 -15.28
C ALA A 67 -7.22 1.05 -13.91
N ILE A 68 -8.37 0.61 -13.39
CA ILE A 68 -8.48 -0.19 -12.17
C ILE A 68 -9.11 -1.52 -12.55
N GLN A 69 -8.52 -2.62 -12.09
CA GLN A 69 -9.00 -3.98 -12.34
C GLN A 69 -9.54 -4.61 -11.06
N ILE A 70 -10.66 -5.30 -11.18
CA ILE A 70 -11.24 -6.07 -10.08
C ILE A 70 -10.86 -7.52 -10.28
N LEU A 71 -10.19 -8.11 -9.27
CA LEU A 71 -9.78 -9.50 -9.25
C LEU A 71 -10.52 -10.23 -8.13
N ASP A 72 -10.62 -11.56 -8.24
CA ASP A 72 -11.22 -12.34 -7.17
C ASP A 72 -10.31 -12.36 -5.92
N ASP A 73 -10.91 -12.69 -4.76
CA ASP A 73 -10.20 -12.68 -3.48
C ASP A 73 -9.05 -13.68 -3.45
N ALA A 74 -9.21 -14.84 -4.09
CA ALA A 74 -8.17 -15.86 -4.16
C ALA A 74 -6.95 -15.37 -4.95
N THR A 75 -7.17 -14.68 -6.06
CA THR A 75 -6.08 -14.10 -6.87
C THR A 75 -5.34 -13.00 -6.09
N ILE A 76 -6.07 -12.13 -5.41
CA ILE A 76 -5.47 -11.07 -4.58
C ILE A 76 -4.65 -11.68 -3.44
N ALA A 77 -5.17 -12.69 -2.75
CA ALA A 77 -4.47 -13.38 -1.67
C ALA A 77 -3.17 -14.04 -2.18
N ALA A 78 -3.23 -14.69 -3.34
CA ALA A 78 -2.05 -15.30 -3.96
C ALA A 78 -0.99 -14.26 -4.32
N MET A 79 -1.39 -13.10 -4.82
CA MET A 79 -0.46 -12.00 -5.13
C MET A 79 0.21 -11.45 -3.87
N LYS A 80 -0.54 -11.26 -2.79
CA LYS A 80 0.00 -10.79 -1.51
C LYS A 80 1.00 -11.79 -0.93
N GLU A 81 0.67 -13.08 -0.98
CA GLU A 81 1.55 -14.15 -0.51
C GLU A 81 2.85 -14.20 -1.31
N LYS A 82 2.78 -14.06 -2.61
CA LYS A 82 3.96 -14.01 -3.49
C LYS A 82 4.85 -12.82 -3.15
N ARG A 83 4.29 -11.64 -2.94
CA ARG A 83 5.05 -10.45 -2.54
C ARG A 83 5.76 -10.66 -1.21
N ALA A 84 5.10 -11.26 -0.23
CA ALA A 84 5.68 -11.54 1.08
C ALA A 84 6.86 -12.52 0.95
N ARG A 85 6.74 -13.56 0.12
CA ARG A 85 7.81 -14.53 -0.14
C ARG A 85 9.00 -13.89 -0.84
N ASP A 86 8.76 -13.07 -1.85
CA ASP A 86 9.82 -12.38 -2.59
C ASP A 86 10.57 -11.41 -1.68
N LYS A 87 9.87 -10.68 -0.83
CA LYS A 87 10.46 -9.78 0.14
C LYS A 87 11.34 -10.53 1.16
N ALA A 88 10.85 -11.64 1.70
CA ALA A 88 11.60 -12.47 2.64
C ALA A 88 12.86 -13.05 1.99
N ARG A 89 12.78 -13.45 0.72
CA ARG A 89 13.94 -13.95 -0.05
C ARG A 89 14.99 -12.86 -0.23
N ASP A 90 14.58 -11.65 -0.60
CA ASP A 90 15.49 -10.51 -0.78
C ASP A 90 16.19 -10.15 0.53
N GLU A 91 15.50 -10.16 1.64
CA GLU A 91 16.07 -9.91 2.96
C GLU A 91 17.10 -10.98 3.34
N ALA A 92 16.79 -12.26 3.09
CA ALA A 92 17.71 -13.36 3.33
C ALA A 92 18.97 -13.26 2.46
N MET A 93 18.86 -12.87 1.21
CA MET A 93 19.99 -12.66 0.31
C MET A 93 20.87 -11.50 0.79
N LYS A 94 20.29 -10.41 1.26
CA LYS A 94 21.05 -9.28 1.81
C LYS A 94 21.82 -9.67 3.07
N GLU A 95 21.24 -10.45 3.94
CA GLU A 95 21.91 -10.99 5.12
C GLU A 95 23.12 -11.85 4.73
N GLN A 96 22.95 -12.73 3.76
CA GLN A 96 24.00 -13.61 3.29
C GLN A 96 25.15 -12.82 2.65
N GLU A 97 24.85 -11.79 1.86
CA GLU A 97 25.86 -10.90 1.30
C GLU A 97 26.66 -10.19 2.39
N ALA A 98 25.98 -9.68 3.41
CA ALA A 98 26.63 -9.00 4.53
C ALA A 98 27.60 -9.92 5.27
N ILE A 99 27.23 -11.18 5.48
CA ILE A 99 28.10 -12.19 6.10
C ILE A 99 29.30 -12.51 5.19
N ASP A 100 29.05 -12.74 3.89
CA ASP A 100 30.09 -13.08 2.92
C ASP A 100 31.10 -11.95 2.73
N ASN A 101 30.71 -10.70 2.89
CA ASN A 101 31.57 -9.53 2.81
C ASN A 101 32.36 -9.26 4.09
N GLY A 102 32.29 -10.15 5.08
CA GLY A 102 33.04 -10.04 6.31
C GLY A 102 32.48 -9.05 7.31
N ALA A 103 31.20 -8.68 7.17
CA ALA A 103 30.51 -7.83 8.14
C ALA A 103 30.15 -8.64 9.37
N THR A 104 31.15 -8.98 10.16
CA THR A 104 31.00 -9.82 11.36
C THR A 104 30.16 -9.16 12.46
N ASP A 105 29.99 -7.86 12.39
CA ASP A 105 29.31 -7.06 13.41
C ASP A 105 27.89 -6.65 13.06
N TRP A 106 27.36 -7.13 11.90
CA TRP A 106 26.02 -6.69 11.48
C TRP A 106 24.91 -7.10 12.46
N LYS A 107 25.03 -8.26 13.11
CA LYS A 107 24.08 -8.71 14.13
C LYS A 107 24.12 -7.80 15.35
N GLN A 108 25.30 -7.35 15.72
CA GLN A 108 25.51 -6.42 16.82
C GLN A 108 24.97 -5.03 16.44
N ALA A 109 25.23 -4.58 15.23
CA ALA A 109 24.68 -3.34 14.69
C ALA A 109 23.16 -3.35 14.68
N LEU A 110 22.54 -4.49 14.31
CA LEU A 110 21.11 -4.65 14.32
C LEU A 110 20.54 -4.61 15.74
N LYS A 111 21.22 -5.23 16.72
CA LYS A 111 20.84 -5.14 18.14
C LYS A 111 20.93 -3.71 18.67
N GLU A 112 21.99 -3.00 18.33
CA GLU A 112 22.16 -1.60 18.71
C GLU A 112 21.05 -0.73 18.12
N TRP A 113 20.67 -1.01 16.87
CA TRP A 113 19.57 -0.32 16.20
C TRP A 113 18.23 -0.58 16.90
N GLU A 114 17.94 -1.84 17.26
CA GLU A 114 16.74 -2.21 18.00
C GLU A 114 16.67 -1.56 19.37
N GLU A 115 17.77 -1.51 20.10
CA GLU A 115 17.88 -0.84 21.37
C GLU A 115 17.65 0.66 21.24
N TYR A 116 18.17 1.26 20.20
CA TYR A 116 17.97 2.67 19.87
C TYR A 116 16.50 2.99 19.63
N GLU A 117 15.82 2.17 18.83
CA GLU A 117 14.39 2.32 18.57
C GLU A 117 13.56 2.18 19.85
N ARG A 118 13.90 1.22 20.71
CA ARG A 118 13.22 1.05 22.00
C ARG A 118 13.43 2.23 22.94
N SER A 119 14.59 2.83 22.91
CA SER A 119 14.88 3.96 23.78
C SER A 119 14.16 5.25 23.39
N GLU A 120 13.68 5.33 22.15
CA GLU A 120 12.88 6.46 21.66
C GLU A 120 11.37 6.31 21.96
N GLU A 121 10.93 5.14 22.32
CA GLU A 121 9.56 4.91 22.76
C GLU A 121 9.39 5.37 24.21
#